data_c570db8279d6921207bc09164b774574
#
_entry.id   c570db8279d6921207bc09164b774574
#
_cell.length_a   1.000
_cell.length_b   1.000
_cell.length_c   1.000
_cell.angle_alpha   90.00
_cell.angle_beta   90.00
_cell.angle_gamma   90.00
#
_symmetry.space_group_name_H-M   'P 1'
#
loop_
_entity.id
_entity.type
_entity.pdbx_description
1 polymer ?
#
loop_
_entity_poly.entity_id
_entity_poly.type
_entity_poly.pdbx_seq_one_letter_code
_entity_poly.pdbx_strand_id
1 'polypeptide(L)'
;ERLKTLAVPPDEFHAFLAKHRRAPFQPPVIDYVRVEGKTSLSPRVLASQVETKEGQKLDMKTLKDDINRIYGLDIFERVDFNLEKKDDRRGLAIKAVEKSWGPTFMRFNLSLADNFSGSSDYTIGLQLTRTAVNSLGAEWRNSFQIGETPRLATEFYQPLDSGNRYFIAPLVEYMERNINLYKRDEPGTILARYRDRDLTAGIDMGRRFGNWGELRVGLRRSYGAYRVNVGGPEYESGSGNRGGLYSFFAVDTMDNADYPKRGTWSRGAVKANLPEVGSDFKATGLEVGVDQAVTWRRLTVIPGFVYMGMVDGDSLIEDAYTTGGFLNLSGYLPGELAGREIGLGRLVTLTDLGTFGLGNFRSTLYLGASLEAGNAWPKDAPMDWDSLIWAGSLFLGAKTFIGPAYLYYGLAEGRRQTVGLFIGQRY
;
A
#
# COMPACT_ATOMS: atom_id res chain seq x y z
N GLU A 1 39.84 -25.08 16.25
CA GLU A 1 40.81 -26.21 16.07
C GLU A 1 40.14 -27.43 15.45
N ARG A 2 38.97 -27.91 15.91
CA ARG A 2 38.27 -29.09 15.35
C ARG A 2 37.91 -28.98 13.85
N LEU A 3 37.75 -27.80 13.29
CA LEU A 3 37.48 -27.64 11.85
C LEU A 3 38.75 -27.76 10.99
N LYS A 4 39.93 -27.51 11.55
CA LYS A 4 41.20 -27.66 10.81
C LYS A 4 41.54 -29.13 10.51
N THR A 5 41.06 -30.06 11.34
CA THR A 5 41.27 -31.51 11.12
C THR A 5 40.36 -32.08 10.05
N LEU A 6 39.34 -31.35 9.62
CA LEU A 6 38.43 -31.67 8.50
C LEU A 6 38.82 -30.98 7.19
N ALA A 7 39.87 -30.17 7.20
CA ALA A 7 40.35 -29.48 6.02
C ALA A 7 41.04 -30.49 5.09
N VAL A 8 40.50 -30.63 3.91
CA VAL A 8 41.11 -31.43 2.82
C VAL A 8 42.24 -30.62 2.21
N PRO A 9 43.38 -31.22 1.82
CA PRO A 9 44.44 -30.54 1.08
C PRO A 9 43.91 -29.79 -0.12
N PRO A 10 44.43 -28.62 -0.46
CA PRO A 10 43.94 -27.81 -1.59
C PRO A 10 43.84 -28.58 -2.91
N ASP A 11 44.82 -29.44 -3.19
CA ASP A 11 44.86 -30.21 -4.41
C ASP A 11 43.72 -31.24 -4.48
N GLU A 12 43.42 -31.95 -3.38
CA GLU A 12 42.30 -32.86 -3.28
C GLU A 12 40.95 -32.11 -3.37
N PHE A 13 40.86 -30.95 -2.77
CA PHE A 13 39.67 -30.09 -2.89
C PHE A 13 39.45 -29.61 -4.32
N HIS A 14 40.52 -29.18 -5.02
CA HIS A 14 40.43 -28.80 -6.42
C HIS A 14 40.06 -29.99 -7.32
N ALA A 15 40.61 -31.18 -7.07
CA ALA A 15 40.23 -32.38 -7.80
C ALA A 15 38.76 -32.79 -7.56
N PHE A 16 38.30 -32.65 -6.33
CA PHE A 16 36.90 -32.86 -5.97
C PHE A 16 35.98 -31.87 -6.69
N LEU A 17 36.32 -30.57 -6.66
CA LEU A 17 35.56 -29.53 -7.36
C LEU A 17 35.55 -29.77 -8.88
N ALA A 18 36.69 -30.14 -9.48
CA ALA A 18 36.76 -30.44 -10.89
C ALA A 18 35.85 -31.63 -11.28
N LYS A 19 35.84 -32.66 -10.46
CA LYS A 19 35.01 -33.89 -10.66
C LYS A 19 33.51 -33.60 -10.49
N HIS A 20 33.16 -32.65 -9.61
CA HIS A 20 31.76 -32.30 -9.31
C HIS A 20 31.30 -31.02 -10.02
N ARG A 21 32.14 -30.44 -10.86
CA ARG A 21 31.77 -29.28 -11.67
C ARG A 21 30.71 -29.70 -12.68
N ARG A 22 29.46 -29.33 -12.42
CA ARG A 22 28.39 -29.55 -13.40
C ARG A 22 28.70 -28.76 -14.66
N ALA A 23 28.53 -29.39 -15.82
CA ALA A 23 28.61 -28.68 -17.10
C ALA A 23 27.62 -27.47 -17.04
N PRO A 24 28.00 -26.33 -17.63
CA PRO A 24 27.08 -25.19 -17.70
C PRO A 24 25.75 -25.66 -18.29
N PHE A 25 24.66 -25.29 -17.61
CA PHE A 25 23.31 -25.59 -18.10
C PHE A 25 23.13 -24.96 -19.49
N GLN A 26 22.90 -25.80 -20.49
CA GLN A 26 22.55 -25.36 -21.84
C GLN A 26 21.03 -25.38 -21.97
N PRO A 27 20.38 -24.21 -22.09
CA PRO A 27 18.92 -24.16 -22.22
C PRO A 27 18.48 -24.93 -23.46
N PRO A 28 17.57 -25.91 -23.33
CA PRO A 28 17.03 -26.66 -24.45
C PRO A 28 16.04 -25.80 -25.25
N VAL A 29 15.79 -26.23 -26.50
CA VAL A 29 14.62 -25.74 -27.25
C VAL A 29 13.39 -26.41 -26.64
N ILE A 30 12.34 -25.64 -26.40
CA ILE A 30 11.07 -26.08 -25.79
C ILE A 30 10.04 -26.26 -26.89
N ASP A 31 9.61 -27.51 -27.12
CA ASP A 31 8.63 -27.82 -28.16
C ASP A 31 7.19 -27.61 -27.73
N TYR A 32 6.93 -27.62 -26.40
CA TYR A 32 5.61 -27.31 -25.84
C TYR A 32 5.72 -26.82 -24.41
N VAL A 33 4.74 -26.00 -23.99
CA VAL A 33 4.60 -25.51 -22.61
C VAL A 33 3.26 -26.00 -22.05
N ARG A 34 3.28 -26.57 -20.86
CA ARG A 34 2.11 -27.09 -20.17
C ARG A 34 2.05 -26.53 -18.75
N VAL A 35 0.91 -25.96 -18.40
CA VAL A 35 0.66 -25.52 -17.02
C VAL A 35 -0.30 -26.51 -16.36
N GLU A 36 0.11 -27.08 -15.25
CA GLU A 36 -0.63 -28.10 -14.49
C GLU A 36 -0.95 -27.59 -13.09
N GLY A 37 -2.07 -28.01 -12.57
CA GLY A 37 -2.45 -27.76 -11.18
C GLY A 37 -3.89 -28.17 -10.91
N LYS A 38 -4.16 -28.64 -9.72
CA LYS A 38 -5.53 -28.71 -9.20
C LYS A 38 -5.89 -27.30 -8.75
N THR A 39 -6.67 -26.59 -9.54
CA THR A 39 -7.07 -25.21 -9.27
C THR A 39 -8.51 -24.99 -9.73
N SER A 40 -9.20 -24.08 -9.03
CA SER A 40 -10.52 -23.59 -9.41
C SER A 40 -10.49 -22.64 -10.61
N LEU A 41 -9.29 -22.13 -10.96
CA LEU A 41 -9.11 -21.30 -12.14
C LEU A 41 -9.18 -22.10 -13.44
N SER A 42 -9.64 -21.46 -14.51
CA SER A 42 -9.59 -22.08 -15.83
C SER A 42 -8.14 -22.26 -16.29
N PRO A 43 -7.82 -23.32 -17.07
CA PRO A 43 -6.48 -23.51 -17.63
C PRO A 43 -6.00 -22.31 -18.49
N ARG A 44 -6.95 -21.57 -19.10
CA ARG A 44 -6.66 -20.36 -19.89
C ARG A 44 -6.09 -19.23 -19.04
N VAL A 45 -6.53 -19.09 -17.78
CA VAL A 45 -5.99 -18.09 -16.85
C VAL A 45 -4.53 -18.38 -16.56
N LEU A 46 -4.18 -19.64 -16.27
CA LEU A 46 -2.80 -20.03 -16.04
C LEU A 46 -1.93 -19.88 -17.28
N ALA A 47 -2.43 -20.34 -18.44
CA ALA A 47 -1.70 -20.24 -19.70
C ALA A 47 -1.44 -18.78 -20.10
N SER A 48 -2.35 -17.85 -19.79
CA SER A 48 -2.18 -16.44 -20.09
C SER A 48 -1.08 -15.74 -19.26
N GLN A 49 -0.61 -16.36 -18.18
CA GLN A 49 0.51 -15.87 -17.38
C GLN A 49 1.88 -16.28 -17.94
N VAL A 50 1.90 -17.17 -18.94
CA VAL A 50 3.15 -17.72 -19.51
C VAL A 50 3.49 -17.02 -20.82
N GLU A 51 4.67 -16.41 -20.88
CA GLU A 51 5.22 -15.76 -22.07
C GLU A 51 6.33 -16.60 -22.73
N THR A 52 6.79 -17.67 -22.05
CA THR A 52 7.74 -18.63 -22.64
C THR A 52 7.16 -19.22 -23.92
N LYS A 53 7.88 -19.03 -25.03
CA LYS A 53 7.42 -19.42 -26.37
C LYS A 53 7.89 -20.83 -26.74
N GLU A 54 6.98 -21.58 -27.34
CA GLU A 54 7.27 -22.87 -27.98
C GLU A 54 8.19 -22.67 -29.21
N GLY A 55 9.01 -23.65 -29.53
CA GLY A 55 9.97 -23.64 -30.64
C GLY A 55 11.24 -22.81 -30.39
N GLN A 56 11.40 -22.21 -29.20
CA GLN A 56 12.55 -21.37 -28.86
C GLN A 56 13.40 -21.99 -27.75
N LYS A 57 14.67 -21.55 -27.66
CA LYS A 57 15.52 -21.89 -26.50
C LYS A 57 14.91 -21.31 -25.22
N LEU A 58 14.89 -22.11 -24.16
CA LEU A 58 14.40 -21.68 -22.86
C LEU A 58 15.20 -20.48 -22.35
N ASP A 59 14.54 -19.34 -22.17
CA ASP A 59 15.11 -18.21 -21.47
C ASP A 59 14.72 -18.29 -19.97
N MET A 60 15.75 -18.44 -19.13
CA MET A 60 15.55 -18.57 -17.68
C MET A 60 14.99 -17.31 -17.04
N LYS A 61 15.22 -16.14 -17.64
CA LYS A 61 14.64 -14.88 -17.14
C LYS A 61 13.14 -14.86 -17.41
N THR A 62 12.72 -15.11 -18.65
CA THR A 62 11.30 -15.20 -19.01
C THR A 62 10.58 -16.25 -18.18
N LEU A 63 11.17 -17.45 -18.00
CA LEU A 63 10.59 -18.50 -17.15
C LEU A 63 10.41 -18.04 -15.69
N LYS A 64 11.40 -17.36 -15.12
CA LYS A 64 11.30 -16.80 -13.78
C LYS A 64 10.15 -15.79 -13.67
N ASP A 65 10.01 -14.94 -14.68
CA ASP A 65 8.95 -13.95 -14.75
C ASP A 65 7.57 -14.62 -14.92
N ASP A 66 7.46 -15.70 -15.70
CA ASP A 66 6.26 -16.52 -15.82
C ASP A 66 5.84 -17.13 -14.47
N ILE A 67 6.79 -17.74 -13.76
CA ILE A 67 6.55 -18.30 -12.42
C ILE A 67 6.10 -17.21 -11.46
N ASN A 68 6.74 -16.05 -11.50
CA ASN A 68 6.37 -14.92 -10.64
C ASN A 68 4.96 -14.38 -10.97
N ARG A 69 4.55 -14.36 -12.25
CA ARG A 69 3.19 -13.95 -12.63
C ARG A 69 2.14 -14.95 -12.14
N ILE A 70 2.38 -16.25 -12.28
CA ILE A 70 1.47 -17.29 -11.74
C ILE A 70 1.41 -17.20 -10.22
N TYR A 71 2.55 -17.08 -9.55
CA TYR A 71 2.61 -16.92 -8.09
C TYR A 71 1.92 -15.62 -7.63
N GLY A 72 2.01 -14.56 -8.42
CA GLY A 72 1.36 -13.28 -8.17
C GLY A 72 -0.17 -13.27 -8.28
N LEU A 73 -0.80 -14.39 -8.68
CA LEU A 73 -2.24 -14.59 -8.52
C LEU A 73 -2.65 -14.79 -7.06
N ASP A 74 -1.69 -14.91 -6.14
CA ASP A 74 -1.80 -15.01 -4.67
C ASP A 74 -2.64 -16.18 -4.13
N ILE A 75 -3.02 -17.13 -4.99
CA ILE A 75 -3.75 -18.34 -4.59
C ILE A 75 -2.85 -19.57 -4.49
N PHE A 76 -1.61 -19.50 -4.99
CA PHE A 76 -0.69 -20.62 -5.02
C PHE A 76 0.30 -20.59 -3.86
N GLU A 77 0.50 -21.73 -3.21
CA GLU A 77 1.52 -21.95 -2.21
C GLU A 77 2.89 -22.15 -2.85
N ARG A 78 2.90 -22.85 -4.00
CA ARG A 78 4.12 -23.23 -4.70
C ARG A 78 3.87 -23.26 -6.22
N VAL A 79 4.84 -22.75 -6.97
CA VAL A 79 4.91 -22.87 -8.42
C VAL A 79 6.28 -23.40 -8.79
N ASP A 80 6.31 -24.62 -9.30
CA ASP A 80 7.53 -25.32 -9.73
C ASP A 80 7.54 -25.47 -11.25
N PHE A 81 8.70 -25.78 -11.80
CA PHE A 81 8.83 -26.18 -13.20
C PHE A 81 9.68 -27.44 -13.34
N ASN A 82 9.37 -28.24 -14.37
CA ASN A 82 10.15 -29.40 -14.77
C ASN A 82 10.35 -29.39 -16.29
N LEU A 83 11.54 -29.78 -16.72
CA LEU A 83 11.78 -30.12 -18.11
C LEU A 83 11.45 -31.59 -18.29
N GLU A 84 10.58 -31.90 -19.21
CA GLU A 84 10.14 -33.27 -19.51
C GLU A 84 10.42 -33.60 -20.96
N LYS A 85 10.59 -34.90 -21.24
CA LYS A 85 10.69 -35.43 -22.59
C LYS A 85 9.55 -36.41 -22.82
N LYS A 86 8.71 -36.14 -23.83
CA LYS A 86 7.62 -37.00 -24.24
C LYS A 86 7.63 -37.11 -25.76
N ASP A 87 7.63 -38.34 -26.26
CA ASP A 87 7.60 -38.64 -27.70
C ASP A 87 8.69 -37.87 -28.50
N ASP A 88 9.93 -37.88 -27.99
CA ASP A 88 11.10 -37.09 -28.48
C ASP A 88 10.96 -35.55 -28.44
N ARG A 89 9.84 -35.02 -27.99
CA ARG A 89 9.60 -33.59 -27.79
C ARG A 89 10.03 -33.17 -26.38
N ARG A 90 10.70 -32.04 -26.27
CA ARG A 90 11.09 -31.44 -24.99
C ARG A 90 10.05 -30.45 -24.54
N GLY A 91 9.42 -30.69 -23.40
CA GLY A 91 8.39 -29.83 -22.81
C GLY A 91 8.86 -29.10 -21.57
N LEU A 92 8.24 -27.99 -21.32
CA LEU A 92 8.27 -27.27 -20.06
C LEU A 92 6.95 -27.51 -19.35
N ALA A 93 6.95 -28.24 -18.22
CA ALA A 93 5.80 -28.40 -17.34
C ALA A 93 5.92 -27.44 -16.17
N ILE A 94 5.00 -26.49 -16.03
CA ILE A 94 4.87 -25.59 -14.88
C ILE A 94 3.75 -26.14 -14.00
N LYS A 95 4.06 -26.43 -12.73
CA LYS A 95 3.15 -27.03 -11.77
C LYS A 95 2.82 -26.03 -10.66
N ALA A 96 1.54 -25.62 -10.61
CA ALA A 96 1.03 -24.73 -9.58
C ALA A 96 0.21 -25.52 -8.55
N VAL A 97 0.48 -25.29 -7.25
CA VAL A 97 -0.20 -25.92 -6.12
C VAL A 97 -0.91 -24.84 -5.32
N GLU A 98 -2.23 -24.91 -5.24
CA GLU A 98 -3.03 -23.96 -4.45
C GLU A 98 -2.71 -24.06 -2.96
N LYS A 99 -2.83 -22.92 -2.27
CA LYS A 99 -2.70 -22.83 -0.81
C LYS A 99 -3.75 -23.71 -0.13
N SER A 100 -3.31 -24.64 0.71
CA SER A 100 -4.20 -25.57 1.41
C SER A 100 -5.15 -24.89 2.40
N TRP A 101 -4.81 -23.67 2.84
CA TRP A 101 -5.62 -22.83 3.73
C TRP A 101 -6.53 -21.83 2.99
N GLY A 102 -6.57 -21.89 1.64
CA GLY A 102 -7.49 -21.10 0.81
C GLY A 102 -8.87 -21.77 0.65
N PRO A 103 -9.79 -21.18 -0.11
CA PRO A 103 -9.68 -19.96 -0.93
C PRO A 103 -10.02 -18.66 -0.19
N THR A 104 -10.34 -18.68 1.10
CA THR A 104 -10.63 -17.46 1.88
C THR A 104 -9.41 -17.09 2.72
N PHE A 105 -8.86 -15.91 2.45
CA PHE A 105 -7.70 -15.38 3.14
C PHE A 105 -8.10 -14.25 4.08
N MET A 106 -7.41 -14.20 5.22
CA MET A 106 -7.63 -13.21 6.26
C MET A 106 -6.34 -12.41 6.47
N ARG A 107 -6.46 -11.08 6.47
CA ARG A 107 -5.36 -10.17 6.80
C ARG A 107 -5.79 -9.26 7.95
N PHE A 108 -4.94 -9.13 8.93
CA PHE A 108 -5.11 -8.19 10.04
C PHE A 108 -4.26 -6.96 9.80
N ASN A 109 -4.80 -5.82 10.18
CA ASN A 109 -4.11 -4.54 10.18
C ASN A 109 -4.26 -3.93 11.59
N LEU A 110 -3.18 -3.41 12.12
CA LEU A 110 -3.16 -2.62 13.35
C LEU A 110 -2.42 -1.32 13.06
N SER A 111 -3.02 -0.20 13.40
CA SER A 111 -2.36 1.09 13.48
C SER A 111 -2.59 1.67 14.87
N LEU A 112 -1.55 2.18 15.48
CA LEU A 112 -1.57 2.88 16.75
C LEU A 112 -0.66 4.10 16.62
N ALA A 113 -1.17 5.27 16.97
CA ALA A 113 -0.40 6.48 17.15
C ALA A 113 -0.69 7.04 18.53
N ASP A 114 0.35 7.28 19.31
CA ASP A 114 0.25 7.85 20.66
C ASP A 114 1.34 8.91 20.83
N ASN A 115 0.98 10.07 21.36
CA ASN A 115 1.92 11.17 21.58
C ASN A 115 2.36 11.32 23.04
N PHE A 116 1.99 10.40 23.93
CA PHE A 116 2.25 10.42 25.37
C PHE A 116 1.79 11.71 26.10
N SER A 117 0.97 12.53 25.44
CA SER A 117 0.50 13.83 25.94
C SER A 117 -1.01 13.97 25.84
N GLY A 118 -1.73 12.85 25.70
CA GLY A 118 -3.20 12.78 25.74
C GLY A 118 -3.88 12.65 24.38
N SER A 119 -3.15 12.45 23.28
CA SER A 119 -3.73 12.07 21.98
C SER A 119 -3.29 10.64 21.64
N SER A 120 -4.28 9.79 21.47
CA SER A 120 -4.09 8.36 21.18
C SER A 120 -5.11 7.94 20.14
N ASP A 121 -4.64 7.54 18.97
CA ASP A 121 -5.45 7.05 17.85
C ASP A 121 -5.14 5.60 17.59
N TYR A 122 -6.14 4.75 17.47
CA TYR A 122 -5.94 3.37 17.08
C TYR A 122 -6.91 2.93 16.02
N THR A 123 -6.47 1.98 15.20
CA THR A 123 -7.27 1.34 14.18
C THR A 123 -6.94 -0.15 14.15
N ILE A 124 -7.95 -0.99 14.24
CA ILE A 124 -7.83 -2.44 14.05
C ILE A 124 -8.67 -2.81 12.85
N GLY A 125 -8.04 -3.42 11.87
CA GLY A 125 -8.67 -3.85 10.63
C GLY A 125 -8.59 -5.36 10.42
N LEU A 126 -9.62 -5.87 9.77
CA LEU A 126 -9.72 -7.24 9.28
C LEU A 126 -10.14 -7.17 7.81
N GLN A 127 -9.35 -7.76 6.95
CA GLN A 127 -9.73 -7.97 5.54
C GLN A 127 -9.93 -9.47 5.28
N LEU A 128 -11.11 -9.82 4.77
CA LEU A 128 -11.44 -11.15 4.29
C LEU A 128 -11.53 -11.10 2.77
N THR A 129 -10.69 -11.89 2.09
CA THR A 129 -10.70 -12.01 0.63
C THR A 129 -10.96 -13.45 0.26
N ARG A 130 -12.12 -13.71 -0.37
CA ARG A 130 -12.38 -14.98 -1.04
C ARG A 130 -11.92 -14.88 -2.48
N THR A 131 -10.90 -15.62 -2.83
CA THR A 131 -10.34 -15.68 -4.19
C THR A 131 -11.00 -16.78 -5.00
N ALA A 132 -10.77 -16.74 -6.31
CA ALA A 132 -11.25 -17.75 -7.27
C ALA A 132 -12.76 -18.08 -7.10
N VAL A 133 -13.58 -17.04 -6.90
CA VAL A 133 -15.06 -17.18 -6.80
C VAL A 133 -15.64 -17.78 -8.08
N ASN A 134 -14.97 -17.54 -9.21
CA ASN A 134 -15.28 -18.19 -10.51
C ASN A 134 -14.00 -18.57 -11.25
N SER A 135 -14.15 -19.22 -12.40
CA SER A 135 -13.05 -19.73 -13.20
C SER A 135 -12.14 -18.66 -13.83
N LEU A 136 -12.55 -17.39 -13.87
CA LEU A 136 -11.69 -16.25 -14.26
C LEU A 136 -10.90 -15.66 -13.09
N GLY A 137 -11.13 -16.16 -11.86
CA GLY A 137 -10.41 -15.69 -10.67
C GLY A 137 -11.04 -14.45 -10.05
N ALA A 138 -12.38 -14.32 -10.08
CA ALA A 138 -13.06 -13.26 -9.36
C ALA A 138 -12.76 -13.33 -7.86
N GLU A 139 -12.75 -12.17 -7.21
CA GLU A 139 -12.47 -12.04 -5.79
C GLU A 139 -13.61 -11.29 -5.08
N TRP A 140 -13.98 -11.75 -3.91
CA TRP A 140 -14.88 -11.03 -3.03
C TRP A 140 -14.09 -10.54 -1.83
N ARG A 141 -13.91 -9.23 -1.75
CA ARG A 141 -13.10 -8.53 -0.76
C ARG A 141 -14.00 -7.84 0.25
N ASN A 142 -13.83 -8.15 1.53
CA ASN A 142 -14.59 -7.54 2.61
C ASN A 142 -13.60 -6.94 3.61
N SER A 143 -13.83 -5.70 4.04
CA SER A 143 -13.00 -4.99 5.00
C SER A 143 -13.83 -4.53 6.17
N PHE A 144 -13.35 -4.80 7.37
CA PHE A 144 -13.92 -4.40 8.65
C PHE A 144 -12.86 -3.63 9.42
N GLN A 145 -13.18 -2.48 9.93
CA GLN A 145 -12.27 -1.65 10.68
C GLN A 145 -12.98 -0.99 11.85
N ILE A 146 -12.34 -0.97 13.00
CA ILE A 146 -12.78 -0.30 14.22
C ILE A 146 -11.70 0.64 14.73
N GLY A 147 -12.06 1.58 15.60
CA GLY A 147 -11.15 2.57 16.18
C GLY A 147 -11.47 3.98 15.72
N GLU A 148 -10.46 4.78 15.39
CA GLU A 148 -10.63 6.19 15.01
C GLU A 148 -11.43 6.35 13.72
N THR A 149 -11.28 5.42 12.78
CA THR A 149 -11.99 5.43 11.49
C THR A 149 -12.72 4.11 11.29
N PRO A 150 -13.91 3.89 11.93
CA PRO A 150 -14.73 2.72 11.67
C PRO A 150 -15.09 2.62 10.18
N ARG A 151 -14.91 1.42 9.61
CA ARG A 151 -15.17 1.19 8.19
C ARG A 151 -15.70 -0.22 7.95
N LEU A 152 -16.71 -0.31 7.10
CA LEU A 152 -17.23 -1.55 6.56
C LEU A 152 -17.28 -1.42 5.05
N ALA A 153 -16.56 -2.27 4.32
CA ALA A 153 -16.56 -2.22 2.87
C ALA A 153 -16.65 -3.61 2.26
N THR A 154 -17.33 -3.71 1.14
CA THR A 154 -17.38 -4.90 0.31
C THR A 154 -17.15 -4.52 -1.15
N GLU A 155 -16.29 -5.27 -1.84
CA GLU A 155 -15.98 -5.12 -3.26
C GLU A 155 -16.01 -6.49 -3.92
N PHE A 156 -16.68 -6.60 -5.04
CA PHE A 156 -16.63 -7.79 -5.89
C PHE A 156 -15.78 -7.49 -7.12
N TYR A 157 -14.53 -7.95 -7.10
CA TYR A 157 -13.58 -7.77 -8.19
C TYR A 157 -13.76 -8.88 -9.23
N GLN A 158 -14.18 -8.53 -10.44
CA GLN A 158 -14.42 -9.46 -11.54
C GLN A 158 -13.44 -9.20 -12.69
N PRO A 159 -12.45 -10.07 -12.92
CA PRO A 159 -11.67 -10.05 -14.15
C PRO A 159 -12.56 -10.25 -15.38
N LEU A 160 -12.30 -9.53 -16.46
CA LEU A 160 -13.03 -9.61 -17.71
C LEU A 160 -12.30 -10.44 -18.77
N ASP A 161 -11.01 -10.71 -18.56
CA ASP A 161 -10.18 -11.53 -19.44
C ASP A 161 -9.29 -12.50 -18.63
N SER A 162 -8.84 -13.56 -19.29
CA SER A 162 -8.00 -14.59 -18.68
C SER A 162 -6.62 -14.06 -18.21
N GLY A 163 -6.14 -12.99 -18.80
CA GLY A 163 -4.89 -12.32 -18.41
C GLY A 163 -5.03 -11.43 -17.18
N ASN A 164 -6.24 -11.29 -16.64
CA ASN A 164 -6.56 -10.40 -15.53
C ASN A 164 -6.04 -8.96 -15.78
N ARG A 165 -6.17 -8.50 -17.03
CA ARG A 165 -5.77 -7.16 -17.45
C ARG A 165 -6.87 -6.14 -17.24
N TYR A 166 -8.11 -6.50 -17.53
CA TYR A 166 -9.28 -5.66 -17.38
C TYR A 166 -10.24 -6.27 -16.36
N PHE A 167 -10.90 -5.41 -15.60
CA PHE A 167 -11.83 -5.85 -14.57
C PHE A 167 -12.97 -4.84 -14.39
N ILE A 168 -14.02 -5.29 -13.71
CA ILE A 168 -15.10 -4.48 -13.18
C ILE A 168 -15.23 -4.78 -11.69
N ALA A 169 -15.51 -3.75 -10.88
CA ALA A 169 -15.53 -3.87 -9.42
C ALA A 169 -16.65 -3.02 -8.81
N PRO A 170 -17.89 -3.56 -8.68
CA PRO A 170 -18.90 -2.96 -7.84
C PRO A 170 -18.47 -2.97 -6.37
N LEU A 171 -18.77 -1.90 -5.65
CA LEU A 171 -18.43 -1.73 -4.24
C LEU A 171 -19.53 -1.03 -3.46
N VAL A 172 -19.57 -1.32 -2.16
CA VAL A 172 -20.33 -0.58 -1.15
C VAL A 172 -19.41 -0.38 0.05
N GLU A 173 -19.39 0.84 0.59
CA GLU A 173 -18.57 1.20 1.73
C GLU A 173 -19.37 2.08 2.69
N TYR A 174 -19.29 1.78 3.97
CA TYR A 174 -19.67 2.66 5.06
C TYR A 174 -18.42 3.04 5.84
N MET A 175 -18.24 4.33 6.10
CA MET A 175 -17.09 4.85 6.84
C MET A 175 -17.52 5.93 7.81
N GLU A 176 -16.91 5.93 8.99
CA GLU A 176 -17.00 7.05 9.93
C GLU A 176 -15.60 7.60 10.18
N ARG A 177 -15.49 8.92 10.39
CA ARG A 177 -14.25 9.57 10.79
C ARG A 177 -14.52 10.76 11.68
N ASN A 178 -13.56 11.09 12.53
CA ASN A 178 -13.59 12.32 13.29
C ASN A 178 -12.78 13.39 12.52
N ILE A 179 -13.34 14.59 12.41
CA ILE A 179 -12.65 15.76 11.84
C ILE A 179 -12.53 16.76 12.97
N ASN A 180 -11.31 17.01 13.43
CA ASN A 180 -11.02 17.99 14.46
C ASN A 180 -10.64 19.31 13.80
N LEU A 181 -11.28 20.39 14.18
CA LEU A 181 -10.87 21.75 13.89
C LEU A 181 -10.05 22.27 15.06
N TYR A 182 -8.80 22.58 14.83
CA TYR A 182 -7.90 23.07 15.87
C TYR A 182 -7.77 24.60 15.81
N LYS A 183 -7.51 25.19 16.95
CA LYS A 183 -7.20 26.60 17.09
C LYS A 183 -5.77 26.88 16.58
N ARG A 184 -5.62 27.85 15.67
CA ARG A 184 -4.31 28.13 15.06
C ARG A 184 -3.25 28.57 16.06
N ASP A 185 -3.65 29.40 17.03
CA ASP A 185 -2.71 30.04 17.95
C ASP A 185 -2.47 29.25 19.24
N GLU A 186 -3.23 28.16 19.47
CA GLU A 186 -3.12 27.31 20.65
C GLU A 186 -2.95 25.85 20.24
N PRO A 187 -1.71 25.33 20.26
CA PRO A 187 -1.42 23.97 19.86
C PRO A 187 -2.27 22.92 20.57
N GLY A 188 -2.87 22.01 19.82
CA GLY A 188 -3.69 20.91 20.36
C GLY A 188 -5.07 21.29 20.89
N THR A 189 -5.44 22.58 20.88
CA THR A 189 -6.76 23.01 21.33
C THR A 189 -7.80 22.80 20.23
N ILE A 190 -8.78 21.94 20.52
CA ILE A 190 -9.89 21.64 19.59
C ILE A 190 -11.00 22.67 19.75
N LEU A 191 -11.33 23.38 18.66
CA LEU A 191 -12.46 24.31 18.55
C LEU A 191 -13.78 23.55 18.32
N ALA A 192 -13.74 22.59 17.38
CA ALA A 192 -14.87 21.75 17.07
C ALA A 192 -14.43 20.35 16.67
N ARG A 193 -15.23 19.36 16.98
CA ARG A 193 -15.08 17.99 16.50
C ARG A 193 -16.34 17.57 15.80
N TYR A 194 -16.19 17.23 14.53
CA TYR A 194 -17.24 16.64 13.71
C TYR A 194 -17.07 15.13 13.65
N ARG A 195 -18.19 14.44 13.68
CA ARG A 195 -18.27 13.03 13.32
C ARG A 195 -18.94 12.95 11.95
N ASP A 196 -18.16 12.60 10.96
CA ASP A 196 -18.58 12.41 9.58
C ASP A 196 -18.89 10.94 9.33
N ARG A 197 -19.98 10.65 8.60
CA ARG A 197 -20.45 9.31 8.25
C ARG A 197 -20.82 9.30 6.79
N ASP A 198 -20.19 8.44 6.04
CA ASP A 198 -20.41 8.27 4.61
C ASP A 198 -20.87 6.86 4.27
N LEU A 199 -21.94 6.76 3.49
CA LEU A 199 -22.34 5.54 2.80
C LEU A 199 -22.13 5.74 1.31
N THR A 200 -21.21 4.98 0.72
CA THR A 200 -20.81 5.05 -0.68
C THR A 200 -21.17 3.76 -1.40
N ALA A 201 -21.81 3.87 -2.56
CA ALA A 201 -21.95 2.78 -3.53
C ALA A 201 -21.32 3.20 -4.85
N GLY A 202 -20.69 2.26 -5.54
CA GLY A 202 -20.01 2.57 -6.79
C GLY A 202 -19.72 1.34 -7.63
N ILE A 203 -19.28 1.62 -8.85
CA ILE A 203 -18.82 0.62 -9.80
C ILE A 203 -17.60 1.17 -10.53
N ASP A 204 -16.49 0.47 -10.42
CA ASP A 204 -15.24 0.81 -11.08
C ASP A 204 -15.01 -0.15 -12.26
N MET A 205 -14.44 0.35 -13.35
CA MET A 205 -13.82 -0.41 -14.42
C MET A 205 -12.34 -0.07 -14.42
N GLY A 206 -11.47 -1.07 -14.62
CA GLY A 206 -10.06 -0.80 -14.51
C GLY A 206 -9.18 -1.70 -15.35
N ARG A 207 -7.90 -1.35 -15.36
CA ARG A 207 -6.82 -2.10 -15.98
C ARG A 207 -5.71 -2.35 -14.97
N ARG A 208 -5.27 -3.59 -14.86
CA ARG A 208 -4.06 -3.98 -14.14
C ARG A 208 -2.85 -4.00 -15.08
N PHE A 209 -1.71 -3.59 -14.55
CA PHE A 209 -0.41 -3.60 -15.21
C PHE A 209 0.48 -4.61 -14.50
N GLY A 210 0.28 -5.90 -14.78
CA GLY A 210 0.96 -6.97 -14.06
C GLY A 210 0.69 -6.90 -12.55
N ASN A 211 1.77 -6.99 -11.77
CA ASN A 211 1.70 -6.95 -10.30
C ASN A 211 2.11 -5.58 -9.73
N TRP A 212 2.40 -4.60 -10.59
CA TRP A 212 3.02 -3.35 -10.17
C TRP A 212 2.10 -2.13 -10.27
N GLY A 213 0.93 -2.24 -10.93
CA GLY A 213 0.09 -1.06 -11.10
C GLY A 213 -1.35 -1.36 -11.45
N GLU A 214 -2.20 -0.37 -11.19
CA GLU A 214 -3.63 -0.42 -11.47
C GLU A 214 -4.16 0.96 -11.82
N LEU A 215 -5.06 1.03 -12.80
CA LEU A 215 -5.85 2.22 -13.15
C LEU A 215 -7.33 1.87 -13.06
N ARG A 216 -8.10 2.68 -12.38
CA ARG A 216 -9.57 2.58 -12.27
C ARG A 216 -10.24 3.85 -12.73
N VAL A 217 -11.40 3.71 -13.33
CA VAL A 217 -12.38 4.79 -13.59
C VAL A 217 -13.74 4.25 -13.20
N GLY A 218 -14.53 5.02 -12.48
CA GLY A 218 -15.81 4.56 -12.00
C GLY A 218 -16.81 5.67 -11.72
N LEU A 219 -18.01 5.23 -11.45
CA LEU A 219 -19.11 6.06 -10.96
C LEU A 219 -19.31 5.73 -9.49
N ARG A 220 -19.40 6.75 -8.67
CA ARG A 220 -19.69 6.60 -7.23
C ARG A 220 -20.79 7.54 -6.81
N ARG A 221 -21.60 7.09 -5.87
CA ARG A 221 -22.60 7.89 -5.18
C ARG A 221 -22.44 7.67 -3.68
N SER A 222 -22.40 8.78 -2.94
CA SER A 222 -22.30 8.77 -1.48
C SER A 222 -23.40 9.64 -0.89
N TYR A 223 -23.87 9.23 0.27
CA TYR A 223 -24.62 10.06 1.20
C TYR A 223 -23.78 10.26 2.45
N GLY A 224 -23.45 11.53 2.74
CA GLY A 224 -22.68 11.93 3.91
C GLY A 224 -23.54 12.68 4.93
N ALA A 225 -23.27 12.46 6.22
CA ALA A 225 -23.88 13.20 7.31
C ALA A 225 -22.84 13.50 8.38
N TYR A 226 -22.65 14.77 8.69
CA TYR A 226 -21.72 15.21 9.71
C TYR A 226 -22.44 15.85 10.90
N ARG A 227 -21.98 15.50 12.09
CA ARG A 227 -22.50 16.02 13.35
C ARG A 227 -21.40 16.67 14.17
N VAL A 228 -21.72 17.80 14.76
CA VAL A 228 -20.87 18.43 15.78
C VAL A 228 -20.99 17.65 17.07
N ASN A 229 -19.89 17.06 17.52
CA ASN A 229 -19.81 16.37 18.82
C ASN A 229 -19.21 17.26 19.91
N VAL A 230 -18.33 18.18 19.53
CA VAL A 230 -17.72 19.19 20.39
C VAL A 230 -17.68 20.48 19.61
N GLY A 231 -18.04 21.61 20.23
CA GLY A 231 -18.02 22.95 19.61
C GLY A 231 -19.14 23.83 20.13
N GLY A 232 -19.02 25.11 19.80
CA GLY A 232 -20.07 26.11 20.12
C GLY A 232 -21.22 26.08 19.10
N PRO A 233 -22.25 26.91 19.33
CA PRO A 233 -23.46 26.96 18.49
C PRO A 233 -23.20 27.50 17.07
N GLU A 234 -22.02 28.07 16.82
CA GLU A 234 -21.56 28.53 15.50
C GLU A 234 -21.20 27.39 14.55
N TYR A 235 -21.01 26.17 15.06
CA TYR A 235 -20.71 24.98 14.27
C TYR A 235 -22.00 24.20 14.00
N GLU A 236 -22.33 24.01 12.75
CA GLU A 236 -23.57 23.38 12.33
C GLU A 236 -23.33 21.93 11.87
N SER A 237 -24.31 21.06 12.13
CA SER A 237 -24.37 19.73 11.57
C SER A 237 -25.10 19.75 10.23
N GLY A 238 -24.80 18.81 9.35
CA GLY A 238 -25.41 18.77 8.04
C GLY A 238 -25.36 17.38 7.39
N SER A 239 -25.88 17.34 6.18
CA SER A 239 -25.80 16.15 5.33
C SER A 239 -25.85 16.56 3.87
N GLY A 240 -25.33 15.70 2.99
CA GLY A 240 -25.33 15.97 1.56
C GLY A 240 -25.09 14.74 0.73
N ASN A 241 -25.49 14.82 -0.53
CA ASN A 241 -25.23 13.80 -1.52
C ASN A 241 -24.00 14.16 -2.35
N ARG A 242 -23.14 13.19 -2.58
CA ARG A 242 -22.05 13.28 -3.56
C ARG A 242 -22.30 12.23 -4.63
N GLY A 243 -22.16 12.61 -5.87
CA GLY A 243 -22.30 11.70 -6.99
C GLY A 243 -21.39 12.16 -8.12
N GLY A 244 -20.64 11.23 -8.73
CA GLY A 244 -19.73 11.66 -9.76
C GLY A 244 -18.78 10.61 -10.28
N LEU A 245 -17.81 11.10 -11.03
CA LEU A 245 -16.73 10.31 -11.60
C LEU A 245 -15.58 10.19 -10.59
N TYR A 246 -15.06 8.99 -10.51
CA TYR A 246 -13.86 8.65 -9.74
C TYR A 246 -12.81 8.06 -10.66
N SER A 247 -11.59 8.54 -10.61
CA SER A 247 -10.45 7.93 -11.26
C SER A 247 -9.36 7.72 -10.23
N PHE A 248 -8.71 6.57 -10.29
CA PHE A 248 -7.65 6.19 -9.37
C PHE A 248 -6.55 5.47 -10.11
N PHE A 249 -5.30 5.79 -9.83
CA PHE A 249 -4.18 4.98 -10.22
C PHE A 249 -3.30 4.63 -9.00
N ALA A 250 -2.66 3.49 -9.06
CA ALA A 250 -1.67 3.07 -8.09
C ALA A 250 -0.51 2.38 -8.80
N VAL A 251 0.69 2.64 -8.31
CA VAL A 251 1.93 1.95 -8.71
C VAL A 251 2.63 1.53 -7.43
N ASP A 252 2.97 0.26 -7.32
CA ASP A 252 3.74 -0.27 -6.21
C ASP A 252 4.80 -1.24 -6.74
N THR A 253 6.05 -0.81 -6.62
CA THR A 253 7.24 -1.61 -6.94
C THR A 253 8.18 -1.72 -5.74
N MET A 254 7.70 -1.33 -4.55
CA MET A 254 8.47 -1.44 -3.31
C MET A 254 8.82 -2.90 -3.02
N ASP A 255 10.06 -3.14 -2.65
CA ASP A 255 10.54 -4.49 -2.30
C ASP A 255 10.08 -4.96 -0.92
N ASN A 256 9.62 -4.05 -0.09
CA ASN A 256 9.08 -4.32 1.24
C ASN A 256 8.09 -3.22 1.67
N ALA A 257 6.95 -3.61 2.22
CA ALA A 257 5.92 -2.66 2.67
C ALA A 257 6.26 -1.97 4.00
N ASP A 258 7.09 -2.59 4.86
CA ASP A 258 7.41 -2.07 6.19
C ASP A 258 8.61 -1.11 6.15
N TYR A 259 9.73 -1.59 5.59
CA TYR A 259 11.01 -0.86 5.49
C TYR A 259 11.57 -1.05 4.08
N PRO A 260 11.06 -0.32 3.09
CA PRO A 260 11.49 -0.47 1.71
C PRO A 260 12.94 -0.03 1.54
N LYS A 261 13.69 -0.79 0.73
CA LYS A 261 15.06 -0.47 0.34
C LYS A 261 15.15 0.04 -1.10
N ARG A 262 14.18 -0.30 -1.92
CA ARG A 262 14.10 0.13 -3.32
C ARG A 262 12.68 0.02 -3.86
N GLY A 263 12.42 0.80 -4.88
CA GLY A 263 11.13 0.80 -5.56
C GLY A 263 10.40 2.12 -5.40
N THR A 264 9.25 2.19 -6.03
CA THR A 264 8.37 3.35 -6.04
C THR A 264 7.00 2.93 -5.55
N TRP A 265 6.44 3.70 -4.66
CA TRP A 265 5.03 3.70 -4.35
C TRP A 265 4.43 5.01 -4.84
N SER A 266 3.35 4.94 -5.63
CA SER A 266 2.65 6.11 -6.12
C SER A 266 1.17 5.84 -6.17
N ARG A 267 0.39 6.84 -5.80
CA ARG A 267 -1.05 6.81 -5.79
C ARG A 267 -1.60 8.15 -6.24
N GLY A 268 -2.65 8.11 -7.05
CA GLY A 268 -3.38 9.32 -7.40
C GLY A 268 -4.87 9.05 -7.56
N ALA A 269 -5.68 10.06 -7.27
CA ALA A 269 -7.12 10.00 -7.47
C ALA A 269 -7.65 11.36 -7.95
N VAL A 270 -8.65 11.29 -8.82
CA VAL A 270 -9.48 12.43 -9.21
C VAL A 270 -10.91 12.08 -8.83
N LYS A 271 -11.56 13.00 -8.11
CA LYS A 271 -12.97 12.87 -7.69
C LYS A 271 -13.72 14.08 -8.26
N ALA A 272 -14.61 13.87 -9.22
CA ALA A 272 -15.42 14.91 -9.81
C ALA A 272 -16.88 14.73 -9.38
N ASN A 273 -17.33 15.53 -8.42
CA ASN A 273 -18.73 15.59 -8.00
C ASN A 273 -19.54 16.37 -9.04
N LEU A 274 -20.60 15.73 -9.56
CA LEU A 274 -21.41 16.24 -10.66
C LEU A 274 -22.89 16.20 -10.28
N PRO A 275 -23.63 17.33 -10.37
CA PRO A 275 -25.06 17.36 -10.12
C PRO A 275 -25.85 16.39 -11.01
N GLU A 276 -25.38 16.14 -12.23
CA GLU A 276 -26.00 15.22 -13.18
C GLU A 276 -25.93 13.74 -12.71
N VAL A 277 -25.04 13.44 -11.78
CA VAL A 277 -24.90 12.11 -11.14
C VAL A 277 -25.51 12.10 -9.74
N GLY A 278 -26.17 13.20 -9.34
CA GLY A 278 -26.89 13.33 -8.07
C GLY A 278 -26.06 13.90 -6.93
N SER A 279 -25.03 14.68 -7.23
CA SER A 279 -24.35 15.50 -6.22
C SER A 279 -25.14 16.77 -5.93
N ASP A 280 -25.17 17.21 -4.68
CA ASP A 280 -25.78 18.47 -4.26
C ASP A 280 -24.93 19.68 -4.67
N PHE A 281 -23.68 19.47 -5.08
CA PHE A 281 -22.74 20.51 -5.49
C PHE A 281 -21.78 20.00 -6.58
N LYS A 282 -21.15 20.94 -7.28
CA LYS A 282 -20.08 20.65 -8.24
C LYS A 282 -18.73 20.91 -7.60
N ALA A 283 -17.85 19.91 -7.65
CA ALA A 283 -16.49 20.05 -7.15
C ALA A 283 -15.56 19.03 -7.78
N THR A 284 -14.28 19.36 -7.88
CA THR A 284 -13.24 18.45 -8.36
C THR A 284 -12.09 18.40 -7.36
N GLY A 285 -11.83 17.22 -6.82
CA GLY A 285 -10.68 16.94 -5.94
C GLY A 285 -9.58 16.18 -6.68
N LEU A 286 -8.34 16.51 -6.37
CA LEU A 286 -7.14 15.83 -6.84
C LEU A 286 -6.31 15.36 -5.64
N GLU A 287 -5.89 14.11 -5.65
CA GLU A 287 -5.00 13.53 -4.66
C GLU A 287 -3.82 12.87 -5.38
N VAL A 288 -2.60 13.14 -4.95
CA VAL A 288 -1.37 12.53 -5.47
C VAL A 288 -0.40 12.27 -4.33
N GLY A 289 0.15 11.06 -4.28
CA GLY A 289 1.22 10.70 -3.37
C GLY A 289 2.29 9.89 -4.11
N VAL A 290 3.56 10.17 -3.82
CA VAL A 290 4.70 9.44 -4.40
C VAL A 290 5.77 9.31 -3.34
N ASP A 291 6.30 8.10 -3.16
CA ASP A 291 7.50 7.81 -2.37
C ASP A 291 8.44 6.91 -3.19
N GLN A 292 9.73 7.24 -3.18
CA GLN A 292 10.77 6.52 -3.92
C GLN A 292 11.85 6.04 -2.96
N ALA A 293 12.02 4.74 -2.78
CA ALA A 293 13.09 4.19 -1.96
C ALA A 293 14.35 3.91 -2.79
N VAL A 294 15.49 4.40 -2.31
CA VAL A 294 16.81 4.14 -2.89
C VAL A 294 17.79 3.84 -1.76
N THR A 295 18.47 2.71 -1.84
CA THR A 295 19.48 2.31 -0.85
C THR A 295 20.88 2.34 -1.42
N TRP A 296 21.77 3.01 -0.70
CA TRP A 296 23.20 2.96 -0.91
C TRP A 296 23.90 2.41 0.33
N ARG A 297 24.52 1.23 0.21
CA ARG A 297 25.08 0.47 1.32
C ARG A 297 24.03 0.17 2.40
N ARG A 298 24.10 0.83 3.59
CA ARG A 298 23.18 0.66 4.72
C ARG A 298 22.18 1.80 4.86
N LEU A 299 22.35 2.88 4.09
CA LEU A 299 21.50 4.05 4.14
C LEU A 299 20.44 3.94 3.04
N THR A 300 19.18 3.94 3.41
CA THR A 300 18.04 4.11 2.52
C THR A 300 17.56 5.54 2.61
N VAL A 301 17.32 6.16 1.47
CA VAL A 301 16.76 7.50 1.34
C VAL A 301 15.42 7.37 0.62
N ILE A 302 14.39 8.00 1.18
CA ILE A 302 13.02 7.96 0.65
C ILE A 302 12.50 9.39 0.51
N PRO A 303 12.76 10.07 -0.64
CA PRO A 303 12.01 11.26 -0.98
C PRO A 303 10.55 10.93 -1.20
N GLY A 304 9.67 11.78 -0.71
CA GLY A 304 8.23 11.66 -0.85
C GLY A 304 7.56 13.00 -1.08
N PHE A 305 6.42 12.94 -1.75
CA PHE A 305 5.56 14.10 -2.00
C PHE A 305 4.10 13.69 -1.89
N VAL A 306 3.30 14.55 -1.27
CA VAL A 306 1.84 14.40 -1.17
C VAL A 306 1.20 15.72 -1.53
N TYR A 307 0.20 15.67 -2.40
CA TYR A 307 -0.72 16.75 -2.67
C TYR A 307 -2.14 16.22 -2.57
N MET A 308 -3.01 16.93 -1.88
CA MET A 308 -4.45 16.69 -1.86
C MET A 308 -5.15 18.05 -1.91
N GLY A 309 -6.11 18.23 -2.80
CA GLY A 309 -6.76 19.52 -2.91
C GLY A 309 -8.04 19.49 -3.72
N MET A 310 -8.93 20.44 -3.42
CA MET A 310 -10.10 20.75 -4.22
C MET A 310 -9.71 21.81 -5.26
N VAL A 311 -9.50 21.35 -6.49
CA VAL A 311 -9.01 22.20 -7.60
C VAL A 311 -10.11 23.08 -8.21
N ASP A 312 -11.40 22.71 -8.03
CA ASP A 312 -12.55 23.46 -8.54
C ASP A 312 -13.79 23.22 -7.67
N GLY A 313 -14.70 24.21 -7.65
CA GLY A 313 -16.03 24.13 -7.08
C GLY A 313 -16.11 24.39 -5.57
N ASP A 314 -17.28 24.15 -5.02
CA ASP A 314 -17.57 24.24 -3.59
C ASP A 314 -17.38 22.88 -2.90
N SER A 315 -17.04 22.93 -1.63
CA SER A 315 -16.86 21.73 -0.80
C SER A 315 -17.58 21.89 0.52
N LEU A 316 -18.04 20.78 1.05
CA LEU A 316 -18.54 20.71 2.41
C LEU A 316 -17.37 20.70 3.41
N ILE A 317 -17.65 20.94 4.67
CA ILE A 317 -16.61 20.97 5.72
C ILE A 317 -15.90 19.61 5.84
N GLU A 318 -16.66 18.53 5.60
CA GLU A 318 -16.13 17.18 5.57
C GLU A 318 -15.20 16.87 4.40
N ASP A 319 -15.14 17.71 3.38
CA ASP A 319 -14.21 17.58 2.26
C ASP A 319 -12.86 18.25 2.55
N ALA A 320 -12.67 18.83 3.73
CA ALA A 320 -11.40 19.40 4.13
C ALA A 320 -10.33 18.30 4.26
N TYR A 321 -9.19 18.56 3.66
CA TYR A 321 -8.01 17.69 3.83
C TYR A 321 -7.28 18.06 5.11
N THR A 322 -6.69 17.07 5.77
CA THR A 322 -5.93 17.26 7.01
C THR A 322 -4.54 16.70 6.93
N THR A 323 -3.57 17.33 7.58
CA THR A 323 -2.20 16.86 7.71
C THR A 323 -1.68 17.09 9.13
N GLY A 324 -0.54 16.52 9.45
CA GLY A 324 0.09 16.51 10.76
C GLY A 324 0.43 15.10 11.22
N GLY A 325 1.30 14.99 12.22
CA GLY A 325 1.75 13.73 12.80
C GLY A 325 3.06 13.20 12.19
N PHE A 326 3.46 12.04 12.64
CA PHE A 326 4.73 11.40 12.28
C PHE A 326 4.94 11.28 10.77
N LEU A 327 6.04 11.89 10.27
CA LEU A 327 6.41 12.01 8.84
C LEU A 327 5.40 12.79 7.97
N ASN A 328 4.47 13.53 8.58
CA ASN A 328 3.51 14.43 7.93
C ASN A 328 3.47 15.78 8.68
N LEU A 329 4.61 16.44 8.88
CA LEU A 329 4.88 17.57 9.77
C LEU A 329 4.92 17.11 11.23
N SER A 330 5.99 16.37 11.55
CA SER A 330 6.14 15.53 12.76
C SER A 330 6.02 16.24 14.11
N GLY A 331 6.08 17.56 14.17
CA GLY A 331 5.86 18.35 15.40
C GLY A 331 4.38 18.65 15.69
N TYR A 332 3.49 18.37 14.75
CA TYR A 332 2.05 18.55 14.88
C TYR A 332 1.35 17.26 15.26
N LEU A 333 0.14 17.37 15.83
CA LEU A 333 -0.72 16.21 16.06
C LEU A 333 -1.31 15.68 14.75
N PRO A 334 -1.71 14.41 14.69
CA PRO A 334 -2.42 13.88 13.53
C PRO A 334 -3.67 14.71 13.20
N GLY A 335 -3.76 15.18 11.93
CA GLY A 335 -4.89 15.99 11.47
C GLY A 335 -5.00 17.40 12.06
N GLU A 336 -3.96 17.93 12.71
CA GLU A 336 -4.00 19.26 13.35
C GLU A 336 -4.08 20.42 12.35
N LEU A 337 -3.50 20.24 11.17
CA LEU A 337 -3.60 21.21 10.09
C LEU A 337 -4.69 20.76 9.12
N ALA A 338 -5.65 21.67 8.86
CA ALA A 338 -6.75 21.42 7.94
C ALA A 338 -6.84 22.54 6.91
N GLY A 339 -7.18 22.19 5.67
CA GLY A 339 -7.32 23.13 4.58
C GLY A 339 -8.06 22.54 3.39
N ARG A 340 -8.34 23.40 2.40
CA ARG A 340 -8.87 22.96 1.11
C ARG A 340 -7.82 22.26 0.26
N GLU A 341 -6.57 22.64 0.48
CA GLU A 341 -5.40 22.07 -0.20
C GLU A 341 -4.31 21.75 0.81
N ILE A 342 -3.61 20.65 0.57
CA ILE A 342 -2.44 20.21 1.33
C ILE A 342 -1.32 19.93 0.35
N GLY A 343 -0.14 20.42 0.66
CA GLY A 343 1.11 20.05 0.01
C GLY A 343 2.15 19.65 1.04
N LEU A 344 2.81 18.53 0.84
CA LEU A 344 3.86 18.01 1.72
C LEU A 344 4.97 17.40 0.90
N GLY A 345 6.18 17.92 1.05
CA GLY A 345 7.42 17.30 0.65
C GLY A 345 8.12 16.69 1.85
N ARG A 346 8.70 15.51 1.71
CA ARG A 346 9.46 14.85 2.77
C ARG A 346 10.69 14.14 2.24
N LEU A 347 11.73 14.11 3.05
CA LEU A 347 12.92 13.30 2.84
C LEU A 347 13.13 12.44 4.09
N VAL A 348 12.95 11.14 3.96
CA VAL A 348 13.14 10.18 5.05
C VAL A 348 14.42 9.42 4.82
N THR A 349 15.21 9.24 5.87
CA THR A 349 16.41 8.42 5.85
C THR A 349 16.30 7.28 6.85
N LEU A 350 16.78 6.10 6.47
CA LEU A 350 16.76 4.89 7.28
C LEU A 350 18.13 4.20 7.22
N THR A 351 18.67 3.86 8.37
CA THR A 351 19.90 3.06 8.49
C THR A 351 19.57 1.76 9.21
N ASP A 352 19.89 0.64 8.57
CA ASP A 352 19.75 -0.70 9.14
C ASP A 352 20.84 -0.92 10.19
N LEU A 353 20.46 -1.02 11.46
CA LEU A 353 21.34 -1.27 12.60
C LEU A 353 21.64 -2.76 12.83
N GLY A 354 20.95 -3.63 12.09
CA GLY A 354 21.08 -5.08 12.20
C GLY A 354 19.95 -5.73 12.98
N THR A 355 20.01 -7.05 13.06
CA THR A 355 19.00 -7.86 13.75
C THR A 355 19.45 -8.14 15.17
N PHE A 356 18.62 -7.78 16.12
CA PHE A 356 18.80 -8.03 17.54
C PHE A 356 17.84 -9.14 18.00
N GLY A 357 18.30 -9.96 18.92
CA GLY A 357 17.51 -11.05 19.48
C GLY A 357 17.42 -10.97 21.00
N LEU A 358 16.23 -11.14 21.54
CA LEU A 358 15.97 -11.30 22.96
C LEU A 358 15.15 -12.59 23.14
N GLY A 359 15.77 -13.65 23.61
CA GLY A 359 15.14 -14.98 23.68
C GLY A 359 14.73 -15.48 22.29
N ASN A 360 13.47 -15.83 22.13
CA ASN A 360 12.91 -16.31 20.86
C ASN A 360 12.49 -15.16 19.91
N PHE A 361 12.55 -13.92 20.35
CA PHE A 361 12.17 -12.77 19.56
C PHE A 361 13.40 -12.21 18.82
N ARG A 362 13.26 -12.04 17.50
CA ARG A 362 14.28 -11.40 16.65
C ARG A 362 13.63 -10.25 15.90
N SER A 363 14.24 -9.06 15.98
CA SER A 363 13.79 -7.87 15.26
C SER A 363 14.96 -7.15 14.61
N THR A 364 14.75 -6.67 13.39
CA THR A 364 15.67 -5.72 12.76
C THR A 364 15.34 -4.33 13.24
N LEU A 365 16.35 -3.62 13.72
CA LEU A 365 16.24 -2.25 14.18
C LEU A 365 16.75 -1.28 13.11
N TYR A 366 16.11 -0.13 13.05
CA TYR A 366 16.42 0.96 12.14
C TYR A 366 16.56 2.27 12.92
N LEU A 367 17.56 3.06 12.57
CA LEU A 367 17.64 4.46 12.96
C LEU A 367 17.23 5.31 11.76
N GLY A 368 16.35 6.26 11.97
CA GLY A 368 15.90 7.14 10.90
C GLY A 368 15.75 8.59 11.31
N ALA A 369 15.73 9.43 10.30
CA ALA A 369 15.44 10.86 10.41
C ALA A 369 14.58 11.31 9.24
N SER A 370 13.82 12.37 9.45
CA SER A 370 13.07 13.06 8.37
C SER A 370 13.37 14.56 8.34
N LEU A 371 13.24 15.11 7.12
CA LEU A 371 13.08 16.52 6.86
C LEU A 371 11.78 16.68 6.08
N GLU A 372 10.91 17.56 6.55
CA GLU A 372 9.56 17.72 6.05
C GLU A 372 9.27 19.19 5.82
N ALA A 373 8.56 19.52 4.73
CA ALA A 373 8.09 20.87 4.44
C ALA A 373 6.71 20.79 3.81
N GLY A 374 5.74 21.52 4.35
CA GLY A 374 4.37 21.48 3.86
C GLY A 374 3.45 22.44 4.60
N ASN A 375 2.21 22.48 4.17
CA ASN A 375 1.16 23.24 4.84
C ASN A 375 -0.23 22.71 4.43
N ALA A 376 -1.26 23.21 5.11
CA ALA A 376 -2.66 23.14 4.71
C ALA A 376 -3.18 24.56 4.45
N TRP A 377 -3.63 24.81 3.21
CA TRP A 377 -4.11 26.14 2.80
C TRP A 377 -5.64 26.18 2.77
N PRO A 378 -6.26 27.19 3.39
CA PRO A 378 -7.70 27.40 3.30
C PRO A 378 -8.12 27.88 1.90
N LYS A 379 -9.43 27.92 1.61
CA LYS A 379 -10.01 28.30 0.31
C LYS A 379 -9.52 29.64 -0.22
N ASP A 380 -9.33 30.61 0.68
CA ASP A 380 -9.05 32.00 0.33
C ASP A 380 -7.55 32.37 0.37
N ALA A 381 -6.68 31.38 0.64
CA ALA A 381 -5.23 31.56 0.63
C ALA A 381 -4.60 30.71 -0.47
N PRO A 382 -3.91 31.33 -1.45
CA PRO A 382 -3.19 30.56 -2.46
C PRO A 382 -2.05 29.76 -1.83
N MET A 383 -1.69 28.65 -2.47
CA MET A 383 -0.46 27.95 -2.15
C MET A 383 0.73 28.90 -2.27
N ASP A 384 1.47 29.07 -1.19
CA ASP A 384 2.62 29.94 -1.13
C ASP A 384 3.82 29.22 -0.51
N TRP A 385 4.98 29.33 -1.14
CA TRP A 385 6.22 28.73 -0.67
C TRP A 385 6.74 29.36 0.63
N ASP A 386 6.43 30.66 0.84
CA ASP A 386 6.82 31.38 2.04
C ASP A 386 6.00 30.98 3.27
N SER A 387 4.86 30.34 3.06
CA SER A 387 3.98 29.82 4.11
C SER A 387 4.27 28.36 4.50
N LEU A 388 5.29 27.72 3.90
CA LEU A 388 5.64 26.34 4.24
C LEU A 388 6.12 26.23 5.69
N ILE A 389 5.58 25.25 6.39
CA ILE A 389 5.99 24.85 7.72
C ILE A 389 7.11 23.82 7.57
N TRP A 390 8.26 24.09 8.18
CA TRP A 390 9.35 23.13 8.25
C TRP A 390 9.23 22.25 9.50
N ALA A 391 9.41 20.97 9.30
CA ALA A 391 9.38 19.97 10.37
C ALA A 391 10.42 18.89 10.13
N GLY A 392 10.60 18.05 11.11
CA GLY A 392 11.47 16.87 10.99
C GLY A 392 11.34 15.97 12.19
N SER A 393 11.89 14.77 12.09
CA SER A 393 11.90 13.81 13.17
C SER A 393 13.19 13.01 13.23
N LEU A 394 13.49 12.52 14.44
CA LEU A 394 14.43 11.44 14.69
C LEU A 394 13.64 10.24 15.23
N PHE A 395 13.93 9.03 14.78
CA PHE A 395 13.17 7.88 15.21
C PHE A 395 13.96 6.57 15.20
N LEU A 396 13.53 5.68 16.08
CA LEU A 396 13.94 4.28 16.09
C LEU A 396 12.79 3.44 15.52
N GLY A 397 13.10 2.63 14.52
CA GLY A 397 12.18 1.69 13.91
C GLY A 397 12.49 0.26 14.28
N ALA A 398 11.47 -0.57 14.42
CA ALA A 398 11.60 -1.99 14.68
C ALA A 398 10.60 -2.80 13.87
N LYS A 399 11.03 -3.91 13.28
CA LYS A 399 10.11 -4.86 12.64
C LYS A 399 9.50 -5.76 13.71
N THR A 400 8.20 -5.64 13.93
CA THR A 400 7.50 -6.45 14.94
C THR A 400 6.53 -7.45 14.29
N PHE A 401 5.97 -8.37 15.07
CA PHE A 401 4.99 -9.35 14.58
C PHE A 401 3.62 -8.71 14.27
N ILE A 402 3.36 -7.51 14.80
CA ILE A 402 2.14 -6.74 14.55
C ILE A 402 2.31 -5.66 13.49
N GLY A 403 3.51 -5.56 12.88
CA GLY A 403 3.87 -4.57 11.88
C GLY A 403 5.08 -3.73 12.28
N PRO A 404 5.48 -2.76 11.46
CA PRO A 404 6.56 -1.83 11.78
C PRO A 404 6.16 -0.92 12.93
N ALA A 405 7.07 -0.74 13.90
CA ALA A 405 6.90 0.16 15.05
C ALA A 405 7.97 1.24 15.03
N TYR A 406 7.59 2.47 15.41
CA TYR A 406 8.47 3.64 15.41
C TYR A 406 8.29 4.43 16.69
N LEU A 407 9.37 4.59 17.45
CA LEU A 407 9.45 5.56 18.55
C LEU A 407 10.12 6.81 17.98
N TYR A 408 9.45 7.95 18.01
CA TYR A 408 9.93 9.16 17.35
C TYR A 408 9.91 10.39 18.25
N TYR A 409 10.79 11.31 17.94
CA TYR A 409 10.79 12.68 18.42
C TYR A 409 10.67 13.61 17.22
N GLY A 410 9.55 14.32 17.13
CA GLY A 410 9.21 15.25 16.06
C GLY A 410 9.36 16.70 16.51
N LEU A 411 9.84 17.54 15.60
CA LEU A 411 10.01 18.98 15.76
C LEU A 411 9.37 19.69 14.57
N ALA A 412 8.79 20.87 14.80
CA ALA A 412 8.35 21.77 13.75
C ALA A 412 8.53 23.23 14.17
N GLU A 413 8.39 24.13 13.18
CA GLU A 413 8.41 25.57 13.41
C GLU A 413 7.43 25.98 14.51
N GLY A 414 7.68 27.13 15.14
CA GLY A 414 6.87 27.60 16.27
C GLY A 414 7.15 26.87 17.58
N ARG A 415 8.32 26.21 17.71
CA ARG A 415 8.74 25.42 18.90
C ARG A 415 7.81 24.23 19.20
N ARG A 416 7.15 23.72 18.19
CA ARG A 416 6.33 22.53 18.33
C ARG A 416 7.20 21.30 18.44
N GLN A 417 6.83 20.41 19.34
CA GLN A 417 7.54 19.16 19.57
C GLN A 417 6.57 18.06 19.99
N THR A 418 6.86 16.85 19.56
CA THR A 418 6.07 15.67 19.88
C THR A 418 6.99 14.48 20.11
N VAL A 419 6.81 13.77 21.20
CA VAL A 419 7.35 12.41 21.36
C VAL A 419 6.20 11.45 21.12
N GLY A 420 6.40 10.42 20.30
CA GLY A 420 5.29 9.51 20.03
C GLY A 420 5.75 8.11 19.64
N LEU A 421 4.79 7.21 19.72
CA LEU A 421 4.86 5.84 19.23
C LEU A 421 3.90 5.70 18.05
N PHE A 422 4.40 5.17 16.94
CA PHE A 422 3.57 4.79 15.80
C PHE A 422 3.78 3.31 15.49
N ILE A 423 2.71 2.55 15.37
CA ILE A 423 2.72 1.16 14.92
C ILE A 423 1.79 1.07 13.71
N GLY A 424 2.24 0.51 12.62
CA GLY A 424 1.44 0.34 11.41
C GLY A 424 2.24 0.54 10.13
N GLN A 425 1.67 0.08 9.01
CA GLN A 425 2.24 0.28 7.69
C GLN A 425 2.04 1.74 7.24
N ARG A 426 2.98 2.25 6.48
CA ARG A 426 2.96 3.62 5.95
C ARG A 426 2.78 3.68 4.44
N TYR A 427 3.04 2.58 3.74
CA TYR A 427 2.98 2.44 2.29
C TYR A 427 1.89 1.47 1.86
#